data_3a367882d1522afac0455a3206eed0ca
#
_entry.id   3a367882d1522afac0455a3206eed0ca
#
_cell.length_a   1.000
_cell.length_b   1.000
_cell.length_c   1.000
_cell.angle_alpha   90.00
_cell.angle_beta   90.00
_cell.angle_gamma   90.00
#
_symmetry.space_group_name_H-M   'P 1'
#
loop_
_entity.id
_entity.type
_entity.pdbx_description
1 polymer ?
#
loop_
_entity_poly.entity_id
_entity_poly.type
_entity_poly.pdbx_seq_one_letter_code
_entity_poly.pdbx_strand_id
1 'polypeptide(L)'
;MTFGEINPSLIPMANAAAMGDPSTQIYHELLKQRIVVLGTDVNDNVANYISAQLLYLEGQDREKDIMLYINSPGGSVTAGMAIYDTMQFVGPDVGTICMGLGASMGQFLLCAGAPGKRFSLPHARIMMHQPLAGIQGQASDIAIQAEQLGYVKKLLAERIAGHTGQTVEQIEQDSDRDRWFTAEEAKDYGLIDHVIVRRGEML
;
A
#
# COMPACT_ATOMS: atom_id res chain seq x y z
N MET A 1 25.05 -7.91 11.74
CA MET A 1 23.63 -7.80 11.40
C MET A 1 22.87 -8.63 12.41
N THR A 2 22.20 -7.98 13.36
CA THR A 2 21.35 -8.65 14.33
C THR A 2 19.96 -8.76 13.71
N PHE A 3 19.50 -10.00 13.49
CA PHE A 3 18.12 -10.25 13.11
C PHE A 3 17.23 -9.82 14.27
N GLY A 4 16.42 -8.78 14.05
CA GLY A 4 15.38 -8.39 15.01
C GLY A 4 14.39 -9.54 15.18
N GLU A 5 14.00 -9.81 16.40
CA GLU A 5 13.02 -10.85 16.72
C GLU A 5 11.72 -10.58 15.96
N ILE A 6 11.32 -11.54 15.11
CA ILE A 6 10.04 -11.53 14.40
C ILE A 6 8.95 -11.68 15.48
N ASN A 7 8.10 -10.67 15.61
CA ASN A 7 6.92 -10.79 16.48
C ASN A 7 5.91 -11.74 15.81
N PRO A 8 5.71 -12.96 16.34
CA PRO A 8 4.87 -14.00 15.69
C PRO A 8 3.39 -13.62 15.61
N SER A 9 2.95 -12.61 16.36
CA SER A 9 1.55 -12.20 16.41
C SER A 9 1.09 -11.32 15.25
N LEU A 10 2.02 -10.84 14.40
CA LEU A 10 1.70 -9.92 13.30
C LEU A 10 1.59 -10.59 11.92
N ILE A 11 1.95 -11.87 11.81
CA ILE A 11 1.80 -12.64 10.56
C ILE A 11 1.16 -14.00 10.89
N PRO A 12 -0.19 -14.09 10.89
CA PRO A 12 -0.88 -15.34 11.20
C PRO A 12 -0.52 -16.52 10.29
N MET A 13 0.17 -16.28 9.17
CA MET A 13 0.34 -17.29 8.12
C MET A 13 1.79 -17.74 7.87
N ALA A 14 2.78 -17.22 8.60
CA ALA A 14 4.18 -17.67 8.45
C ALA A 14 4.53 -18.93 9.26
N ASN A 15 3.60 -19.47 10.05
CA ASN A 15 3.85 -20.63 10.91
C ASN A 15 2.96 -21.79 10.52
N ALA A 16 3.54 -22.90 10.05
CA ALA A 16 2.82 -24.15 9.76
C ALA A 16 2.08 -24.73 10.98
N ALA A 17 2.43 -24.31 12.20
CA ALA A 17 1.72 -24.62 13.43
C ALA A 17 0.40 -23.84 13.60
N ALA A 18 0.18 -22.78 12.83
CA ALA A 18 -1.02 -21.95 12.88
C ALA A 18 -2.17 -22.45 11.98
N MET A 19 -2.06 -23.59 11.33
CA MET A 19 -3.12 -24.15 10.47
C MET A 19 -4.45 -24.43 11.19
N GLY A 20 -4.51 -24.25 12.52
CA GLY A 20 -5.73 -24.36 13.32
C GLY A 20 -6.19 -23.05 13.95
N ASP A 21 -5.50 -21.91 13.71
CA ASP A 21 -5.92 -20.63 14.25
C ASP A 21 -7.12 -20.08 13.45
N PRO A 22 -8.26 -19.77 14.12
CA PRO A 22 -9.44 -19.23 13.47
C PRO A 22 -9.16 -17.93 12.67
N SER A 23 -8.19 -17.11 13.09
CA SER A 23 -7.80 -15.89 12.37
C SER A 23 -7.21 -16.21 11.01
N THR A 24 -6.37 -17.22 10.91
CA THR A 24 -5.78 -17.69 9.64
C THR A 24 -6.85 -18.18 8.66
N GLN A 25 -7.86 -18.89 9.17
CA GLN A 25 -8.97 -19.38 8.35
C GLN A 25 -9.78 -18.23 7.74
N ILE A 26 -10.01 -17.16 8.48
CA ILE A 26 -10.73 -15.98 7.98
C ILE A 26 -9.99 -15.34 6.80
N TYR A 27 -8.67 -15.15 6.90
CA TYR A 27 -7.88 -14.61 5.79
C TYR A 27 -7.89 -15.52 4.56
N HIS A 28 -7.90 -16.83 4.73
CA HIS A 28 -8.06 -17.78 3.61
C HIS A 28 -9.43 -17.67 2.95
N GLU A 29 -10.51 -17.49 3.72
CA GLU A 29 -11.85 -17.30 3.15
C GLU A 29 -11.98 -15.97 2.42
N LEU A 30 -11.33 -14.90 2.92
CA LEU A 30 -11.24 -13.61 2.23
C LEU A 30 -10.45 -13.73 0.91
N LEU A 31 -9.34 -14.46 0.91
CA LEU A 31 -8.53 -14.68 -0.29
C LEU A 31 -9.33 -15.42 -1.39
N LYS A 32 -10.16 -16.40 -1.02
CA LYS A 32 -11.08 -17.06 -1.97
C LYS A 32 -12.08 -16.08 -2.60
N GLN A 33 -12.41 -14.99 -1.90
CA GLN A 33 -13.23 -13.89 -2.41
C GLN A 33 -12.41 -12.81 -3.13
N ARG A 34 -11.12 -13.10 -3.41
CA ARG A 34 -10.16 -12.19 -4.05
C ARG A 34 -9.90 -10.92 -3.25
N ILE A 35 -9.98 -11.02 -1.93
CA ILE A 35 -9.69 -9.95 -0.98
C ILE A 35 -8.32 -10.22 -0.36
N VAL A 36 -7.42 -9.25 -0.52
CA VAL A 36 -6.09 -9.19 0.10
C VAL A 36 -6.11 -8.09 1.15
N VAL A 37 -5.46 -8.28 2.30
CA VAL A 37 -5.49 -7.31 3.40
C VAL A 37 -4.08 -6.86 3.76
N LEU A 38 -3.83 -5.56 3.66
CA LEU A 38 -2.67 -4.86 4.24
C LEU A 38 -3.13 -4.18 5.54
N GLY A 39 -3.03 -4.91 6.66
CA GLY A 39 -3.54 -4.50 7.98
C GLY A 39 -2.45 -4.10 8.98
N THR A 40 -1.21 -3.84 8.53
CA THR A 40 -0.06 -3.55 9.37
C THR A 40 0.93 -2.63 8.65
N ASP A 41 2.11 -2.39 9.24
CA ASP A 41 3.22 -1.72 8.58
C ASP A 41 3.71 -2.48 7.34
N VAL A 42 4.22 -1.72 6.36
CA VAL A 42 4.79 -2.26 5.12
C VAL A 42 6.25 -2.64 5.38
N ASN A 43 6.55 -3.93 5.36
CA ASN A 43 7.89 -4.50 5.48
C ASN A 43 8.08 -5.62 4.45
N ASP A 44 9.30 -6.16 4.34
CA ASP A 44 9.65 -7.15 3.31
C ASP A 44 8.79 -8.43 3.39
N ASN A 45 8.48 -8.91 4.61
CA ASN A 45 7.67 -10.11 4.79
C ASN A 45 6.23 -9.88 4.30
N VAL A 46 5.64 -8.74 4.69
CA VAL A 46 4.29 -8.33 4.27
C VAL A 46 4.24 -8.14 2.76
N ALA A 47 5.25 -7.47 2.18
CA ALA A 47 5.32 -7.25 0.75
C ALA A 47 5.41 -8.56 -0.05
N ASN A 48 6.32 -9.46 0.35
CA ASN A 48 6.46 -10.76 -0.29
C ASN A 48 5.15 -11.58 -0.19
N TYR A 49 4.46 -11.49 0.95
CA TYR A 49 3.23 -12.20 1.15
C TYR A 49 2.08 -11.65 0.29
N ILE A 50 1.89 -10.32 0.25
CA ILE A 50 0.87 -9.68 -0.58
C ILE A 50 1.15 -9.94 -2.07
N SER A 51 2.40 -9.78 -2.52
CA SER A 51 2.80 -10.05 -3.90
C SER A 51 2.51 -11.50 -4.29
N ALA A 52 2.81 -12.48 -3.42
CA ALA A 52 2.49 -13.88 -3.66
C ALA A 52 0.97 -14.12 -3.76
N GLN A 53 0.16 -13.43 -2.95
CA GLN A 53 -1.31 -13.52 -3.03
C GLN A 53 -1.85 -12.94 -4.34
N LEU A 54 -1.32 -11.80 -4.81
CA LEU A 54 -1.72 -11.20 -6.09
C LEU A 54 -1.42 -12.14 -7.26
N LEU A 55 -0.19 -12.70 -7.31
CA LEU A 55 0.22 -13.67 -8.33
C LEU A 55 -0.61 -14.97 -8.27
N TYR A 56 -0.91 -15.46 -7.07
CA TYR A 56 -1.76 -16.63 -6.88
C TYR A 56 -3.17 -16.39 -7.44
N LEU A 57 -3.77 -15.22 -7.12
CA LEU A 57 -5.11 -14.87 -7.58
C LEU A 57 -5.16 -14.65 -9.09
N GLU A 58 -4.13 -14.07 -9.70
CA GLU A 58 -4.01 -14.02 -11.17
C GLU A 58 -4.01 -15.42 -11.78
N GLY A 59 -3.25 -16.36 -11.19
CA GLY A 59 -3.21 -17.75 -11.63
C GLY A 59 -4.54 -18.49 -11.52
N GLN A 60 -5.44 -18.05 -10.63
CA GLN A 60 -6.78 -18.63 -10.48
C GLN A 60 -7.77 -18.09 -11.52
N ASP A 61 -7.75 -16.79 -11.79
CA ASP A 61 -8.66 -16.13 -12.74
C ASP A 61 -8.04 -14.79 -13.17
N ARG A 62 -7.77 -14.63 -14.45
CA ARG A 62 -7.14 -13.43 -15.02
C ARG A 62 -8.09 -12.28 -15.30
N GLU A 63 -9.38 -12.54 -15.27
CA GLU A 63 -10.40 -11.58 -15.67
C GLU A 63 -11.06 -10.89 -14.47
N LYS A 64 -11.04 -11.55 -13.30
CA LYS A 64 -11.72 -11.02 -12.13
C LYS A 64 -10.81 -10.12 -11.32
N ASP A 65 -11.35 -8.99 -10.89
CA ASP A 65 -10.67 -8.02 -10.05
C ASP A 65 -10.17 -8.62 -8.72
N ILE A 66 -9.13 -8.01 -8.20
CA ILE A 66 -8.60 -8.26 -6.86
C ILE A 66 -8.81 -7.00 -6.02
N MET A 67 -9.23 -7.13 -4.77
CA MET A 67 -9.42 -6.00 -3.87
C MET A 67 -8.38 -6.00 -2.75
N LEU A 68 -7.56 -4.95 -2.69
CA LEU A 68 -6.59 -4.72 -1.62
C LEU A 68 -7.19 -3.77 -0.56
N TYR A 69 -7.47 -4.33 0.62
CA TYR A 69 -7.97 -3.60 1.79
C TYR A 69 -6.79 -3.07 2.60
N ILE A 70 -6.76 -1.76 2.85
CA ILE A 70 -5.61 -1.05 3.43
C ILE A 70 -6.00 -0.41 4.77
N ASN A 71 -5.31 -0.84 5.84
CA ASN A 71 -5.29 -0.18 7.14
C ASN A 71 -3.83 -0.18 7.64
N SER A 72 -3.02 0.77 7.15
CA SER A 72 -1.58 0.75 7.29
C SER A 72 -0.99 2.14 7.55
N PRO A 73 -0.04 2.27 8.49
CA PRO A 73 0.72 3.49 8.69
C PRO A 73 1.79 3.72 7.62
N GLY A 74 1.96 2.78 6.67
CA GLY A 74 3.07 2.78 5.72
C GLY A 74 4.26 1.97 6.23
N GLY A 75 5.48 2.32 5.79
CA GLY A 75 6.70 1.61 6.17
C GLY A 75 7.79 1.66 5.09
N SER A 76 8.45 0.53 4.84
CA SER A 76 9.57 0.42 3.89
C SER A 76 9.14 0.76 2.47
N VAL A 77 9.85 1.71 1.85
CA VAL A 77 9.58 2.13 0.47
C VAL A 77 9.87 0.99 -0.51
N THR A 78 10.98 0.28 -0.36
CA THR A 78 11.33 -0.84 -1.25
C THR A 78 10.32 -1.98 -1.17
N ALA A 79 9.85 -2.30 0.03
CA ALA A 79 8.78 -3.27 0.25
C ALA A 79 7.45 -2.81 -0.39
N GLY A 80 7.09 -1.53 -0.23
CA GLY A 80 5.91 -0.96 -0.86
C GLY A 80 5.99 -0.94 -2.38
N MET A 81 7.16 -0.64 -2.95
CA MET A 81 7.38 -0.71 -4.40
C MET A 81 7.23 -2.14 -4.95
N ALA A 82 7.64 -3.17 -4.20
CA ALA A 82 7.41 -4.56 -4.61
C ALA A 82 5.91 -4.89 -4.72
N ILE A 83 5.09 -4.41 -3.78
CA ILE A 83 3.63 -4.54 -3.86
C ILE A 83 3.09 -3.75 -5.05
N TYR A 84 3.51 -2.48 -5.19
CA TYR A 84 3.09 -1.59 -6.28
C TYR A 84 3.35 -2.21 -7.65
N ASP A 85 4.59 -2.61 -7.90
CA ASP A 85 4.96 -3.20 -9.19
C ASP A 85 4.18 -4.49 -9.46
N THR A 86 3.93 -5.31 -8.43
CA THR A 86 3.09 -6.50 -8.56
C THR A 86 1.63 -6.15 -8.89
N MET A 87 1.06 -5.12 -8.25
CA MET A 87 -0.29 -4.63 -8.57
C MET A 87 -0.41 -4.19 -10.04
N GLN A 88 0.64 -3.55 -10.58
CA GLN A 88 0.66 -3.10 -11.98
C GLN A 88 1.01 -4.23 -12.97
N PHE A 89 1.66 -5.29 -12.51
CA PHE A 89 2.15 -6.40 -13.33
C PHE A 89 1.09 -7.47 -13.60
N VAL A 90 0.24 -7.77 -12.62
CA VAL A 90 -0.81 -8.81 -12.77
C VAL A 90 -1.90 -8.38 -13.75
N GLY A 91 -2.50 -9.36 -14.46
CA GLY A 91 -3.53 -9.10 -15.47
C GLY A 91 -4.86 -8.55 -14.92
N PRO A 92 -5.38 -9.05 -13.78
CA PRO A 92 -6.58 -8.50 -13.15
C PRO A 92 -6.39 -7.06 -12.68
N ASP A 93 -7.46 -6.25 -12.74
CA ASP A 93 -7.45 -4.96 -12.04
C ASP A 93 -7.33 -5.16 -10.53
N VAL A 94 -6.42 -4.43 -9.91
CA VAL A 94 -6.30 -4.38 -8.44
C VAL A 94 -6.97 -3.12 -7.94
N GLY A 95 -8.19 -3.26 -7.40
CA GLY A 95 -8.89 -2.18 -6.71
C GLY A 95 -8.36 -2.03 -5.28
N THR A 96 -8.52 -0.86 -4.70
CA THR A 96 -8.04 -0.54 -3.35
C THR A 96 -9.13 0.06 -2.50
N ILE A 97 -9.10 -0.21 -1.20
CA ILE A 97 -10.04 0.40 -0.23
C ILE A 97 -9.32 0.74 1.08
N CYS A 98 -9.41 2.01 1.49
CA CYS A 98 -8.89 2.46 2.78
C CYS A 98 -9.90 2.22 3.90
N MET A 99 -9.44 1.56 4.98
CA MET A 99 -10.16 1.39 6.24
C MET A 99 -9.28 1.96 7.37
N GLY A 100 -9.84 2.81 8.21
CA GLY A 100 -9.09 3.38 9.36
C GLY A 100 -7.96 4.30 8.92
N LEU A 101 -6.80 3.76 8.50
CA LEU A 101 -5.61 4.54 8.14
C LEU A 101 -4.97 4.07 6.84
N GLY A 102 -4.74 5.01 5.92
CA GLY A 102 -3.87 4.84 4.76
C GLY A 102 -2.79 5.91 4.75
N ALA A 103 -1.64 5.66 5.39
CA ALA A 103 -0.60 6.67 5.52
C ALA A 103 0.70 6.28 4.81
N SER A 104 1.45 7.29 4.30
CA SER A 104 2.77 7.09 3.70
C SER A 104 2.72 6.03 2.58
N MET A 105 3.48 4.94 2.66
CA MET A 105 3.39 3.84 1.69
C MET A 105 1.98 3.21 1.61
N GLY A 106 1.17 3.27 2.69
CA GLY A 106 -0.24 2.85 2.63
C GLY A 106 -1.10 3.76 1.75
N GLN A 107 -0.87 5.08 1.81
CA GLN A 107 -1.51 6.05 0.91
C GLN A 107 -1.03 5.86 -0.53
N PHE A 108 0.27 5.63 -0.73
CA PHE A 108 0.84 5.38 -2.05
C PHE A 108 0.18 4.16 -2.73
N LEU A 109 0.06 3.05 -2.02
CA LEU A 109 -0.61 1.84 -2.53
C LEU A 109 -2.11 2.06 -2.74
N LEU A 110 -2.77 2.88 -1.90
CA LEU A 110 -4.18 3.23 -2.06
C LEU A 110 -4.43 3.95 -3.38
N CYS A 111 -3.66 4.99 -3.70
CA CYS A 111 -3.85 5.75 -4.94
C CYS A 111 -3.41 4.97 -6.19
N ALA A 112 -2.62 3.89 -6.02
CA ALA A 112 -2.13 3.04 -7.10
C ALA A 112 -3.14 1.98 -7.60
N GLY A 113 -4.31 1.90 -6.99
CA GLY A 113 -5.40 1.05 -7.46
C GLY A 113 -5.87 1.39 -8.87
N ALA A 114 -6.53 0.44 -9.53
CA ALA A 114 -7.07 0.63 -10.87
C ALA A 114 -8.04 1.83 -10.91
N PRO A 115 -7.99 2.67 -11.95
CA PRO A 115 -8.86 3.84 -12.08
C PRO A 115 -10.35 3.48 -11.97
N GLY A 116 -11.09 4.23 -11.16
CA GLY A 116 -12.50 3.98 -10.86
C GLY A 116 -12.73 2.92 -9.78
N LYS A 117 -11.66 2.24 -9.30
CA LYS A 117 -11.74 1.15 -8.32
C LYS A 117 -10.94 1.45 -7.04
N ARG A 118 -10.76 2.75 -6.72
CA ARG A 118 -10.08 3.22 -5.52
C ARG A 118 -11.11 3.80 -4.56
N PHE A 119 -11.24 3.18 -3.41
CA PHE A 119 -12.32 3.47 -2.45
C PHE A 119 -11.77 3.89 -1.09
N SER A 120 -12.61 4.56 -0.30
CA SER A 120 -12.38 4.78 1.13
C SER A 120 -13.67 4.65 1.92
N LEU A 121 -13.58 4.16 3.15
CA LEU A 121 -14.65 4.28 4.11
C LEU A 121 -14.72 5.71 4.65
N PRO A 122 -15.91 6.22 5.09
CA PRO A 122 -16.12 7.64 5.36
C PRO A 122 -15.25 8.23 6.47
N HIS A 123 -14.81 7.40 7.43
CA HIS A 123 -14.02 7.84 8.59
C HIS A 123 -12.56 7.45 8.51
N ALA A 124 -12.11 6.88 7.38
CA ALA A 124 -10.70 6.61 7.18
C ALA A 124 -9.91 7.92 7.08
N ARG A 125 -8.66 7.88 7.56
CA ARG A 125 -7.71 8.98 7.45
C ARG A 125 -6.62 8.61 6.47
N ILE A 126 -6.31 9.53 5.59
CA ILE A 126 -5.26 9.32 4.57
C ILE A 126 -4.17 10.37 4.82
N MET A 127 -2.91 9.96 4.74
CA MET A 127 -1.78 10.87 4.97
C MET A 127 -0.69 10.66 3.94
N MET A 128 -0.30 11.74 3.29
CA MET A 128 0.80 11.80 2.33
C MET A 128 1.97 12.57 2.92
N HIS A 129 3.18 12.06 2.73
CA HIS A 129 4.42 12.77 3.02
C HIS A 129 5.57 12.23 2.17
N GLN A 130 6.66 13.01 2.06
CA GLN A 130 7.89 12.58 1.38
C GLN A 130 8.57 11.41 2.13
N PRO A 131 9.40 10.59 1.44
CA PRO A 131 10.14 9.53 2.09
C PRO A 131 11.11 10.09 3.13
N LEU A 132 11.19 9.40 4.26
CA LEU A 132 12.11 9.72 5.35
C LEU A 132 13.24 8.69 5.39
N ALA A 133 14.47 9.13 5.60
CA ALA A 133 15.61 8.24 5.81
C ALA A 133 16.53 8.78 6.91
N GLY A 134 16.98 7.87 7.78
CA GLY A 134 18.12 8.11 8.66
C GLY A 134 19.40 7.70 7.94
N ILE A 135 20.32 8.64 7.67
CA ILE A 135 21.56 8.38 6.93
C ILE A 135 22.74 8.45 7.90
N GLN A 136 23.57 7.40 7.92
CA GLN A 136 24.79 7.31 8.74
C GLN A 136 25.89 6.63 7.94
N GLY A 137 27.15 7.01 8.15
CA GLY A 137 28.30 6.42 7.49
C GLY A 137 29.42 7.43 7.22
N GLN A 138 30.34 7.05 6.34
CA GLN A 138 31.38 7.96 5.86
C GLN A 138 30.78 8.99 4.89
N ALA A 139 31.44 10.12 4.69
CA ALA A 139 30.93 11.21 3.85
C ALA A 139 30.54 10.75 2.43
N SER A 140 31.35 9.85 1.83
CA SER A 140 31.05 9.25 0.51
C SER A 140 29.77 8.40 0.54
N ASP A 141 29.56 7.59 1.59
CA ASP A 141 28.36 6.75 1.72
C ASP A 141 27.12 7.61 1.94
N ILE A 142 27.24 8.67 2.75
CA ILE A 142 26.16 9.64 2.96
C ILE A 142 25.76 10.30 1.64
N ALA A 143 26.71 10.70 0.80
CA ALA A 143 26.43 11.31 -0.50
C ALA A 143 25.67 10.34 -1.43
N ILE A 144 26.08 9.08 -1.51
CA ILE A 144 25.41 8.04 -2.29
C ILE A 144 23.97 7.80 -1.78
N GLN A 145 23.80 7.68 -0.47
CA GLN A 145 22.46 7.49 0.12
C GLN A 145 21.54 8.69 -0.08
N ALA A 146 22.08 9.92 -0.03
CA ALA A 146 21.31 11.13 -0.30
C ALA A 146 20.84 11.19 -1.76
N GLU A 147 21.69 10.79 -2.72
CA GLU A 147 21.30 10.68 -4.14
C GLU A 147 20.18 9.65 -4.33
N GLN A 148 20.29 8.47 -3.71
CA GLN A 148 19.24 7.45 -3.76
C GLN A 148 17.93 7.93 -3.14
N LEU A 149 17.97 8.64 -2.03
CA LEU A 149 16.78 9.22 -1.42
C LEU A 149 16.12 10.25 -2.36
N GLY A 150 16.92 11.09 -3.03
CA GLY A 150 16.42 12.04 -4.03
C GLY A 150 15.75 11.34 -5.21
N TYR A 151 16.36 10.26 -5.72
CA TYR A 151 15.76 9.43 -6.77
C TYR A 151 14.40 8.84 -6.34
N VAL A 152 14.35 8.26 -5.16
CA VAL A 152 13.11 7.66 -4.60
C VAL A 152 12.02 8.70 -4.41
N LYS A 153 12.37 9.89 -3.85
CA LYS A 153 11.43 11.00 -3.69
C LYS A 153 10.79 11.39 -5.02
N LYS A 154 11.60 11.59 -6.06
CA LYS A 154 11.12 11.94 -7.40
C LYS A 154 10.25 10.83 -7.99
N LEU A 155 10.67 9.57 -7.91
CA LEU A 155 9.91 8.42 -8.41
C LEU A 155 8.51 8.35 -7.77
N LEU A 156 8.41 8.47 -6.45
CA LEU A 156 7.13 8.44 -5.74
C LEU A 156 6.24 9.62 -6.15
N ALA A 157 6.80 10.84 -6.26
CA ALA A 157 6.05 12.00 -6.69
C ALA A 157 5.48 11.83 -8.12
N GLU A 158 6.29 11.34 -9.06
CA GLU A 158 5.85 11.05 -10.43
C GLU A 158 4.72 10.00 -10.47
N ARG A 159 4.81 8.93 -9.66
CA ARG A 159 3.78 7.88 -9.62
C ARG A 159 2.48 8.42 -9.00
N ILE A 160 2.57 9.13 -7.86
CA ILE A 160 1.39 9.75 -7.24
C ILE A 160 0.73 10.75 -8.21
N ALA A 161 1.51 11.59 -8.87
CA ALA A 161 0.99 12.53 -9.88
C ALA A 161 0.24 11.81 -11.01
N GLY A 162 0.82 10.71 -11.53
CA GLY A 162 0.18 9.89 -12.56
C GLY A 162 -1.14 9.27 -12.13
N HIS A 163 -1.26 8.88 -10.86
CA HIS A 163 -2.49 8.27 -10.33
C HIS A 163 -3.56 9.28 -9.92
N THR A 164 -3.15 10.48 -9.50
CA THR A 164 -4.08 11.50 -8.96
C THR A 164 -4.51 12.54 -9.98
N GLY A 165 -3.76 12.70 -11.07
CA GLY A 165 -3.96 13.79 -12.02
C GLY A 165 -3.39 15.13 -11.55
N GLN A 166 -2.71 15.19 -10.41
CA GLN A 166 -1.96 16.37 -9.94
C GLN A 166 -0.65 16.51 -10.71
N THR A 167 -0.03 17.70 -10.67
CA THR A 167 1.34 17.87 -11.20
C THR A 167 2.38 17.31 -10.22
N VAL A 168 3.56 16.95 -10.73
CA VAL A 168 4.67 16.47 -9.88
C VAL A 168 5.07 17.54 -8.86
N GLU A 169 5.14 18.80 -9.30
CA GLU A 169 5.46 19.95 -8.44
C GLU A 169 4.44 20.13 -7.31
N GLN A 170 3.14 19.90 -7.61
CA GLN A 170 2.09 19.97 -6.59
C GLN A 170 2.25 18.82 -5.58
N ILE A 171 2.55 17.61 -6.03
CA ILE A 171 2.80 16.47 -5.14
C ILE A 171 4.03 16.71 -4.26
N GLU A 172 5.14 17.24 -4.84
CA GLU A 172 6.36 17.55 -4.07
C GLU A 172 6.10 18.62 -3.00
N GLN A 173 5.33 19.66 -3.33
CA GLN A 173 4.96 20.70 -2.38
C GLN A 173 4.06 20.16 -1.26
N ASP A 174 3.05 19.40 -1.62
CA ASP A 174 2.03 18.88 -0.71
C ASP A 174 2.56 17.78 0.21
N SER A 175 3.56 17.03 -0.25
CA SER A 175 4.20 15.95 0.52
C SER A 175 5.43 16.39 1.32
N ASP A 176 5.83 17.67 1.28
CA ASP A 176 7.01 18.14 2.02
C ASP A 176 6.88 17.91 3.54
N ARG A 177 5.66 17.99 4.05
CA ARG A 177 5.27 17.64 5.43
C ARG A 177 4.04 16.76 5.42
N ASP A 178 3.68 16.20 6.58
CA ASP A 178 2.49 15.39 6.73
C ASP A 178 1.25 16.15 6.28
N ARG A 179 0.66 15.72 5.17
CA ARG A 179 -0.61 16.24 4.69
C ARG A 179 -1.71 15.22 4.92
N TRP A 180 -2.64 15.56 5.76
CA TRP A 180 -3.77 14.72 6.14
C TRP A 180 -5.02 15.04 5.33
N PHE A 181 -5.73 13.99 4.96
CA PHE A 181 -6.99 14.05 4.23
C PHE A 181 -8.09 13.28 4.97
N THR A 182 -9.30 13.81 4.96
CA THR A 182 -10.52 13.03 5.13
C THR A 182 -10.77 12.21 3.87
N ALA A 183 -11.73 11.28 3.91
CA ALA A 183 -12.09 10.50 2.73
C ALA A 183 -12.56 11.39 1.56
N GLU A 184 -13.39 12.39 1.83
CA GLU A 184 -13.89 13.33 0.81
C GLU A 184 -12.77 14.20 0.22
N GLU A 185 -11.89 14.77 1.07
CA GLU A 185 -10.72 15.53 0.60
C GLU A 185 -9.78 14.67 -0.26
N ALA A 186 -9.61 13.37 0.08
CA ALA A 186 -8.80 12.43 -0.69
C ALA A 186 -9.42 12.15 -2.07
N LYS A 187 -10.75 12.08 -2.15
CA LYS A 187 -11.47 11.96 -3.42
C LYS A 187 -11.32 13.23 -4.27
N ASP A 188 -11.54 14.40 -3.69
CA ASP A 188 -11.41 15.68 -4.41
C ASP A 188 -9.98 15.90 -4.91
N TYR A 189 -8.98 15.41 -4.18
CA TYR A 189 -7.57 15.47 -4.57
C TYR A 189 -7.20 14.46 -5.67
N GLY A 190 -7.98 13.40 -5.85
CA GLY A 190 -7.74 12.32 -6.81
C GLY A 190 -6.98 11.11 -6.24
N LEU A 191 -6.77 11.05 -4.93
CA LEU A 191 -6.14 9.88 -4.28
C LEU A 191 -7.03 8.64 -4.32
N ILE A 192 -8.35 8.83 -4.36
CA ILE A 192 -9.36 7.79 -4.49
C ILE A 192 -10.46 8.24 -5.46
N ASP A 193 -11.31 7.32 -5.87
CA ASP A 193 -12.42 7.60 -6.79
C ASP A 193 -13.76 7.74 -6.05
N HIS A 194 -13.96 6.97 -4.97
CA HIS A 194 -15.25 6.88 -4.29
C HIS A 194 -15.12 6.81 -2.77
N VAL A 195 -16.02 7.51 -2.06
CA VAL A 195 -16.28 7.29 -0.63
C VAL A 195 -17.53 6.44 -0.53
N ILE A 196 -17.44 5.29 0.13
CA ILE A 196 -18.52 4.31 0.23
C ILE A 196 -18.88 3.99 1.68
N VAL A 197 -20.15 3.79 1.95
CA VAL A 197 -20.67 3.42 3.28
C VAL A 197 -20.98 1.93 3.37
N ARG A 198 -21.33 1.32 2.23
CA ARG A 198 -21.74 -0.08 2.15
C ARG A 198 -21.01 -0.80 1.02
N ARG A 199 -20.66 -2.07 1.24
CA ARG A 199 -19.95 -2.89 0.25
C ARG A 199 -20.67 -2.97 -1.10
N GLY A 200 -22.00 -2.94 -1.13
CA GLY A 200 -22.77 -2.95 -2.37
C GLY A 200 -22.64 -1.71 -3.26
N GLU A 201 -22.00 -0.64 -2.76
CA GLU A 201 -21.71 0.58 -3.53
C GLU A 201 -20.40 0.48 -4.34
N MET A 202 -19.67 -0.62 -4.23
CA MET A 202 -18.45 -0.91 -5.01
C MET A 202 -18.75 -1.51 -6.40
N LEU A 203 -20.02 -1.66 -6.79
CA LEU A 203 -20.46 -2.28 -8.05
C LEU A 203 -20.70 -1.23 -9.13
#